data_579862294aafd598efc7964d4819b043
#
_entry.id   579862294aafd598efc7964d4819b043
#
_cell.length_a   1.000
_cell.length_b   1.000
_cell.length_c   1.000
_cell.angle_alpha   90.00
_cell.angle_beta   90.00
_cell.angle_gamma   90.00
#
_symmetry.space_group_name_H-M   'P 1'
#
loop_
_entity.id
_entity.type
_entity.pdbx_description
1 polymer ?
#
loop_
_entity_poly.entity_id
_entity_poly.type
_entity_poly.pdbx_seq_one_letter_code
_entity_poly.pdbx_strand_id
1 'polypeptide(L)'
;MRIAFDVSPLSHPLLGIGNYIQGSLAGLAEAAAGEHEIVAFAPTSMRGPGRIRAALAGIDVELRTWRLPFSHALRTGWSRAGRPAAEQIVGPFDVLHFSDWMFPPQRSGVRATTIHDLVPLHHPEWTTARTRAMHGRKYRNAAATCDLVFVNSEFTGRDVIETLGIAPDRVHVARPAPKKVFTPDGRAAALGGPYVLTVATLEPRKNLQSLVEAHRLLGGDLLLAIVGAEGWGEQPLLDDPRIRRLGYISDEELARLYRGAVVAVYPSRFEGFGIPVVEAMACGVPVVVSSHPSLDEASGDATVRADPDDPTAIAAAIERAMVERERLRIAGLEHSRSFTWRAVGEILLRGYDEALVR
;
A
#
# COMPACT_ATOMS: atom_id res chain seq x y z
N MET A 1 -16.45 10.86 -18.79
CA MET A 1 -16.08 9.44 -19.09
C MET A 1 -16.67 8.50 -18.07
N ARG A 2 -16.78 7.22 -18.46
CA ARG A 2 -17.18 6.13 -17.58
C ARG A 2 -15.97 5.25 -17.26
N ILE A 3 -15.62 5.16 -15.96
CA ILE A 3 -14.41 4.51 -15.47
C ILE A 3 -14.79 3.23 -14.73
N ALA A 4 -14.38 2.07 -15.24
CA ALA A 4 -14.51 0.79 -14.56
C ALA A 4 -13.24 0.51 -13.75
N PHE A 5 -13.37 0.42 -12.42
CA PHE A 5 -12.25 0.23 -11.50
C PHE A 5 -12.37 -1.11 -10.75
N ASP A 6 -11.36 -1.97 -10.85
CA ASP A 6 -11.35 -3.26 -10.16
C ASP A 6 -11.08 -3.10 -8.66
N VAL A 7 -12.07 -3.48 -7.87
CA VAL A 7 -12.02 -3.45 -6.41
C VAL A 7 -12.02 -4.85 -5.78
N SER A 8 -11.70 -5.88 -6.55
CA SER A 8 -11.65 -7.27 -6.06
C SER A 8 -10.76 -7.47 -4.83
N PRO A 9 -9.61 -6.76 -4.67
CA PRO A 9 -8.78 -6.88 -3.47
C PRO A 9 -9.47 -6.45 -2.18
N LEU A 10 -10.46 -5.56 -2.23
CA LEU A 10 -11.26 -5.14 -1.06
C LEU A 10 -12.13 -6.26 -0.48
N SER A 11 -12.20 -7.42 -1.14
CA SER A 11 -12.86 -8.63 -0.60
C SER A 11 -12.07 -9.32 0.52
N HIS A 12 -10.83 -8.90 0.75
CA HIS A 12 -9.93 -9.35 1.82
C HIS A 12 -9.75 -8.26 2.90
N PRO A 13 -9.12 -8.56 4.04
CA PRO A 13 -8.71 -7.51 4.99
C PRO A 13 -7.91 -6.42 4.29
N LEU A 14 -8.13 -5.17 4.66
CA LEU A 14 -7.44 -4.02 4.07
C LEU A 14 -5.98 -4.01 4.51
N LEU A 15 -5.12 -4.46 3.63
CA LEU A 15 -3.65 -4.36 3.72
C LEU A 15 -3.17 -3.38 2.63
N GLY A 16 -1.87 -3.19 2.47
CA GLY A 16 -1.27 -2.20 1.58
C GLY A 16 -2.00 -1.95 0.25
N ILE A 17 -2.20 -3.01 -0.57
CA ILE A 17 -2.93 -2.91 -1.86
C ILE A 17 -4.40 -2.49 -1.66
N GLY A 18 -5.08 -3.08 -0.66
CA GLY A 18 -6.47 -2.73 -0.35
C GLY A 18 -6.62 -1.28 0.08
N ASN A 19 -5.73 -0.78 0.94
CA ASN A 19 -5.69 0.61 1.37
C ASN A 19 -5.44 1.56 0.19
N TYR A 20 -4.51 1.20 -0.70
CA TYR A 20 -4.26 1.99 -1.91
C TYR A 20 -5.49 2.07 -2.82
N ILE A 21 -6.14 0.95 -3.11
CA ILE A 21 -7.35 0.90 -3.95
C ILE A 21 -8.49 1.72 -3.34
N GLN A 22 -8.74 1.55 -2.05
CA GLN A 22 -9.77 2.32 -1.33
C GLN A 22 -9.50 3.83 -1.40
N GLY A 23 -8.27 4.22 -1.09
CA GLY A 23 -7.86 5.63 -1.13
C GLY A 23 -7.86 6.22 -2.53
N SER A 24 -7.36 5.49 -3.53
CA SER A 24 -7.38 5.91 -4.93
C SER A 24 -8.81 6.14 -5.43
N LEU A 25 -9.72 5.24 -5.07
CA LEU A 25 -11.11 5.37 -5.49
C LEU A 25 -11.81 6.54 -4.79
N ALA A 26 -11.52 6.76 -3.49
CA ALA A 26 -12.02 7.93 -2.77
C ALA A 26 -11.50 9.24 -3.37
N GLY A 27 -10.19 9.30 -3.67
CA GLY A 27 -9.58 10.44 -4.32
C GLY A 27 -10.09 10.68 -5.74
N LEU A 28 -10.31 9.60 -6.50
CA LEU A 28 -10.89 9.66 -7.85
C LEU A 28 -12.32 10.21 -7.81
N ALA A 29 -13.16 9.74 -6.89
CA ALA A 29 -14.53 10.24 -6.71
C ALA A 29 -14.53 11.72 -6.29
N GLU A 30 -13.63 12.12 -5.38
CA GLU A 30 -13.48 13.51 -4.95
C GLU A 30 -13.01 14.41 -6.10
N ALA A 31 -12.02 13.97 -6.88
CA ALA A 31 -11.48 14.73 -8.01
C ALA A 31 -12.47 14.82 -9.20
N ALA A 32 -13.23 13.76 -9.43
CA ALA A 32 -14.25 13.70 -10.48
C ALA A 32 -15.42 14.66 -10.23
N ALA A 33 -15.71 15.02 -8.99
CA ALA A 33 -16.75 15.97 -8.57
C ALA A 33 -18.14 15.71 -9.22
N GLY A 34 -18.46 14.46 -9.54
CA GLY A 34 -19.70 14.06 -10.21
C GLY A 34 -19.70 14.24 -11.73
N GLU A 35 -18.63 14.73 -12.34
CA GLU A 35 -18.54 14.90 -13.81
C GLU A 35 -18.28 13.57 -14.54
N HIS A 36 -17.86 12.53 -13.83
CA HIS A 36 -17.51 11.21 -14.37
C HIS A 36 -18.27 10.10 -13.65
N GLU A 37 -18.68 9.08 -14.39
CA GLU A 37 -19.30 7.87 -13.82
C GLU A 37 -18.21 6.89 -13.41
N ILE A 38 -18.15 6.54 -12.10
CA ILE A 38 -17.19 5.59 -11.58
C ILE A 38 -17.92 4.30 -11.19
N VAL A 39 -17.55 3.21 -11.85
CA VAL A 39 -18.08 1.87 -11.60
C VAL A 39 -17.02 1.02 -10.92
N ALA A 40 -17.14 0.83 -9.62
CA ALA A 40 -16.35 -0.13 -8.86
C ALA A 40 -16.85 -1.54 -9.17
N PHE A 41 -16.03 -2.41 -9.78
CA PHE A 41 -16.44 -3.76 -10.10
C PHE A 41 -15.56 -4.81 -9.43
N ALA A 42 -16.14 -5.96 -9.08
CA ALA A 42 -15.40 -7.04 -8.46
C ALA A 42 -15.97 -8.42 -8.81
N PRO A 43 -15.27 -9.23 -9.61
CA PRO A 43 -15.48 -10.67 -9.60
C PRO A 43 -14.90 -11.24 -8.29
N THR A 44 -15.76 -11.70 -7.38
CA THR A 44 -15.35 -12.01 -6.01
C THR A 44 -16.03 -13.27 -5.46
N SER A 45 -15.56 -13.75 -4.30
CA SER A 45 -16.16 -14.89 -3.61
C SER A 45 -17.58 -14.58 -3.09
N MET A 46 -18.29 -15.61 -2.65
CA MET A 46 -19.67 -15.45 -2.11
C MET A 46 -19.74 -14.48 -0.91
N ARG A 47 -18.67 -14.38 -0.11
CA ARG A 47 -18.56 -13.48 1.06
C ARG A 47 -17.96 -12.11 0.73
N GLY A 48 -17.36 -11.95 -0.44
CA GLY A 48 -16.65 -10.74 -0.85
C GLY A 48 -17.52 -9.47 -0.91
N PRO A 49 -18.76 -9.50 -1.44
CA PRO A 49 -19.56 -8.28 -1.62
C PRO A 49 -19.82 -7.48 -0.34
N GLY A 50 -19.97 -8.17 0.79
CA GLY A 50 -20.20 -7.49 2.09
C GLY A 50 -18.98 -6.67 2.53
N ARG A 51 -17.78 -7.26 2.40
CA ARG A 51 -16.51 -6.57 2.74
C ARG A 51 -16.22 -5.40 1.79
N ILE A 52 -16.42 -5.61 0.49
CA ILE A 52 -16.24 -4.56 -0.52
C ILE A 52 -17.19 -3.38 -0.24
N ARG A 53 -18.46 -3.66 0.04
CA ARG A 53 -19.44 -2.61 0.35
C ARG A 53 -19.07 -1.84 1.62
N ALA A 54 -18.60 -2.53 2.66
CA ALA A 54 -18.10 -1.88 3.87
C ALA A 54 -16.87 -1.01 3.60
N ALA A 55 -15.91 -1.48 2.79
CA ALA A 55 -14.72 -0.74 2.43
C ALA A 55 -15.02 0.49 1.55
N LEU A 56 -16.09 0.47 0.76
CA LEU A 56 -16.50 1.59 -0.10
C LEU A 56 -17.56 2.49 0.55
N ALA A 57 -17.91 2.28 1.83
CA ALA A 57 -18.88 3.12 2.52
C ALA A 57 -18.45 4.59 2.53
N GLY A 58 -19.33 5.48 2.07
CA GLY A 58 -19.06 6.93 1.99
C GLY A 58 -18.28 7.38 0.75
N ILE A 59 -17.95 6.47 -0.17
CA ILE A 59 -17.36 6.80 -1.48
C ILE A 59 -18.49 6.75 -2.53
N ASP A 60 -18.65 7.83 -3.28
CA ASP A 60 -19.69 7.95 -4.30
C ASP A 60 -19.30 7.21 -5.58
N VAL A 61 -19.63 5.92 -5.64
CA VAL A 61 -19.36 5.04 -6.79
C VAL A 61 -20.47 4.00 -6.97
N GLU A 62 -20.76 3.63 -8.20
CA GLU A 62 -21.62 2.49 -8.50
C GLU A 62 -20.86 1.18 -8.21
N LEU A 63 -21.42 0.28 -7.37
CA LEU A 63 -20.79 -1.01 -7.08
C LEU A 63 -21.44 -2.15 -7.86
N ARG A 64 -20.68 -2.82 -8.71
CA ARG A 64 -21.04 -4.05 -9.43
C ARG A 64 -20.22 -5.24 -8.96
N THR A 65 -20.85 -6.23 -8.33
CA THR A 65 -20.17 -7.45 -7.87
C THR A 65 -20.64 -8.67 -8.65
N TRP A 66 -19.69 -9.49 -9.05
CA TRP A 66 -19.94 -10.76 -9.68
C TRP A 66 -19.50 -11.88 -8.73
N ARG A 67 -20.48 -12.60 -8.17
CA ARG A 67 -20.22 -13.67 -7.21
C ARG A 67 -19.82 -14.95 -7.93
N LEU A 68 -18.62 -15.43 -7.62
CA LEU A 68 -18.05 -16.59 -8.26
C LEU A 68 -17.71 -17.67 -7.21
N PRO A 69 -18.22 -18.91 -7.35
CA PRO A 69 -17.63 -20.04 -6.64
C PRO A 69 -16.19 -20.20 -7.11
N PHE A 70 -15.28 -20.61 -6.22
CA PHE A 70 -13.85 -20.74 -6.55
C PHE A 70 -13.27 -19.49 -7.26
N SER A 71 -13.63 -18.30 -6.79
CA SER A 71 -13.39 -17.01 -7.46
C SER A 71 -11.94 -16.82 -7.95
N HIS A 72 -10.94 -17.31 -7.20
CA HIS A 72 -9.55 -17.19 -7.62
C HIS A 72 -9.26 -17.99 -8.91
N ALA A 73 -9.71 -19.22 -9.00
CA ALA A 73 -9.50 -20.05 -10.18
C ALA A 73 -10.22 -19.48 -11.40
N LEU A 74 -11.47 -19.03 -11.22
CA LEU A 74 -12.25 -18.42 -12.29
C LEU A 74 -11.67 -17.10 -12.76
N ARG A 75 -11.19 -16.22 -11.86
CA ARG A 75 -10.49 -14.99 -12.24
C ARG A 75 -9.19 -15.27 -12.97
N THR A 76 -8.44 -16.28 -12.55
CA THR A 76 -7.22 -16.73 -13.27
C THR A 76 -7.55 -17.24 -14.65
N GLY A 77 -8.60 -18.06 -14.78
CA GLY A 77 -9.12 -18.55 -16.05
C GLY A 77 -9.59 -17.43 -16.96
N TRP A 78 -10.34 -16.48 -16.42
CA TRP A 78 -10.85 -15.32 -17.16
C TRP A 78 -9.72 -14.45 -17.72
N SER A 79 -8.71 -14.12 -16.91
CA SER A 79 -7.53 -13.37 -17.38
C SER A 79 -6.76 -14.09 -18.51
N ARG A 80 -6.83 -15.43 -18.58
CA ARG A 80 -6.13 -16.25 -19.59
C ARG A 80 -6.96 -16.52 -20.83
N ALA A 81 -8.26 -16.81 -20.63
CA ALA A 81 -9.15 -17.21 -21.72
C ALA A 81 -9.57 -16.03 -22.62
N GLY A 82 -9.42 -14.79 -22.12
CA GLY A 82 -9.81 -13.60 -22.87
C GLY A 82 -11.32 -13.45 -23.09
N ARG A 83 -12.14 -14.23 -22.40
CA ARG A 83 -13.62 -14.24 -22.53
C ARG A 83 -14.31 -14.55 -21.21
N PRO A 84 -15.49 -13.95 -20.91
CA PRO A 84 -16.09 -12.82 -21.65
C PRO A 84 -15.28 -11.55 -21.51
N ALA A 85 -15.41 -10.57 -22.41
CA ALA A 85 -14.80 -9.26 -22.25
C ALA A 85 -15.44 -8.50 -21.06
N ALA A 86 -14.66 -7.63 -20.41
CA ALA A 86 -15.12 -6.89 -19.23
C ALA A 86 -16.38 -6.07 -19.50
N GLU A 87 -16.53 -5.50 -20.69
CA GLU A 87 -17.73 -4.76 -21.13
C GLU A 87 -19.01 -5.58 -21.06
N GLN A 88 -18.91 -6.91 -21.25
CA GLN A 88 -20.09 -7.80 -21.17
C GLN A 88 -20.56 -8.03 -19.72
N ILE A 89 -19.70 -7.71 -18.74
CA ILE A 89 -19.96 -7.90 -17.30
C ILE A 89 -20.28 -6.56 -16.64
N VAL A 90 -19.44 -5.54 -16.91
CA VAL A 90 -19.51 -4.23 -16.27
C VAL A 90 -20.39 -3.25 -17.07
N GLY A 91 -20.69 -3.57 -18.32
CA GLY A 91 -21.26 -2.64 -19.32
C GLY A 91 -20.17 -1.85 -20.02
N PRO A 92 -20.53 -0.98 -20.97
CA PRO A 92 -19.56 -0.14 -21.68
C PRO A 92 -18.81 0.78 -20.71
N PHE A 93 -17.55 1.05 -20.99
CA PHE A 93 -16.69 1.99 -20.28
C PHE A 93 -15.68 2.62 -21.23
N ASP A 94 -15.18 3.82 -20.86
CA ASP A 94 -14.10 4.50 -21.57
C ASP A 94 -12.72 4.06 -21.05
N VAL A 95 -12.64 3.70 -19.74
CA VAL A 95 -11.42 3.27 -19.05
C VAL A 95 -11.68 2.02 -18.22
N LEU A 96 -10.78 1.04 -18.31
CA LEU A 96 -10.71 -0.09 -17.39
C LEU A 96 -9.41 -0.03 -16.59
N HIS A 97 -9.52 0.18 -15.27
CA HIS A 97 -8.38 0.18 -14.35
C HIS A 97 -8.40 -1.06 -13.44
N PHE A 98 -7.30 -1.81 -13.43
CA PHE A 98 -7.10 -2.97 -12.54
C PHE A 98 -5.77 -2.89 -11.80
N SER A 99 -5.72 -3.32 -10.54
CA SER A 99 -4.59 -3.02 -9.64
C SER A 99 -3.88 -4.22 -9.06
N ASP A 100 -4.50 -5.40 -9.02
CA ASP A 100 -3.90 -6.60 -8.42
C ASP A 100 -3.33 -7.52 -9.52
N TRP A 101 -3.15 -8.79 -9.23
CA TRP A 101 -2.62 -9.79 -10.16
C TRP A 101 -3.53 -10.12 -11.35
N MET A 102 -4.80 -9.75 -11.30
CA MET A 102 -5.77 -9.95 -12.36
C MET A 102 -5.55 -8.96 -13.51
N PHE A 103 -5.76 -9.40 -14.73
CA PHE A 103 -5.74 -8.58 -15.95
C PHE A 103 -6.96 -8.90 -16.81
N PRO A 104 -8.13 -8.28 -16.54
CA PRO A 104 -9.38 -8.56 -17.22
C PRO A 104 -9.25 -8.34 -18.72
N PRO A 105 -9.84 -9.21 -19.56
CA PRO A 105 -9.91 -8.97 -21.01
C PRO A 105 -10.87 -7.81 -21.31
N GLN A 106 -10.49 -6.92 -22.22
CA GLN A 106 -11.32 -5.85 -22.76
C GLN A 106 -11.16 -5.73 -24.27
N ARG A 107 -12.12 -5.13 -24.96
CA ARG A 107 -12.13 -4.95 -26.42
C ARG A 107 -11.88 -3.52 -26.85
N SER A 108 -12.25 -2.55 -26.03
CA SER A 108 -12.19 -1.12 -26.33
C SER A 108 -11.93 -0.29 -25.09
N GLY A 109 -11.65 0.98 -25.27
CA GLY A 109 -11.34 1.93 -24.20
C GLY A 109 -9.90 1.82 -23.69
N VAL A 110 -9.50 2.77 -22.88
CA VAL A 110 -8.18 2.87 -22.27
C VAL A 110 -7.97 1.73 -21.27
N ARG A 111 -6.83 1.08 -21.35
CA ARG A 111 -6.42 -0.01 -20.46
C ARG A 111 -5.40 0.49 -19.46
N ALA A 112 -5.80 0.63 -18.21
CA ALA A 112 -4.96 1.15 -17.13
C ALA A 112 -4.70 0.10 -16.06
N THR A 113 -3.51 0.14 -15.46
CA THR A 113 -3.18 -0.69 -14.30
C THR A 113 -2.33 0.07 -13.29
N THR A 114 -2.36 -0.38 -12.01
CA THR A 114 -1.37 0.02 -11.00
C THR A 114 -0.37 -1.12 -10.78
N ILE A 115 0.92 -0.79 -10.76
CA ILE A 115 2.02 -1.66 -10.31
C ILE A 115 2.57 -1.07 -9.01
N HIS A 116 2.43 -1.81 -7.91
CA HIS A 116 2.80 -1.34 -6.58
C HIS A 116 4.28 -1.48 -6.29
N ASP A 117 4.90 -2.56 -6.73
CA ASP A 117 6.34 -2.86 -6.68
C ASP A 117 6.67 -4.00 -7.65
N LEU A 118 7.96 -4.30 -7.80
CA LEU A 118 8.45 -5.45 -8.54
C LEU A 118 9.18 -6.48 -7.65
N VAL A 119 8.90 -6.50 -6.34
CA VAL A 119 9.44 -7.46 -5.37
C VAL A 119 9.43 -8.92 -5.89
N PRO A 120 8.34 -9.42 -6.52
CA PRO A 120 8.33 -10.78 -7.04
C PRO A 120 9.35 -11.08 -8.14
N LEU A 121 9.92 -10.06 -8.79
CA LEU A 121 10.97 -10.20 -9.80
C LEU A 121 12.35 -10.06 -9.19
N HIS A 122 12.58 -9.04 -8.34
CA HIS A 122 13.90 -8.75 -7.77
C HIS A 122 14.25 -9.64 -6.59
N HIS A 123 13.25 -10.03 -5.79
CA HIS A 123 13.41 -10.77 -4.56
C HIS A 123 12.51 -12.02 -4.55
N PRO A 124 12.78 -13.00 -5.46
CA PRO A 124 11.99 -14.21 -5.53
C PRO A 124 11.98 -15.02 -4.22
N GLU A 125 13.03 -14.90 -3.41
CA GLU A 125 13.15 -15.54 -2.10
C GLU A 125 12.14 -15.02 -1.07
N TRP A 126 11.63 -13.79 -1.23
CA TRP A 126 10.62 -13.22 -0.33
C TRP A 126 9.18 -13.53 -0.75
N THR A 127 9.00 -14.26 -1.84
CA THR A 127 7.68 -14.52 -2.40
C THR A 127 7.47 -16.00 -2.75
N THR A 128 6.22 -16.47 -2.71
CA THR A 128 5.90 -17.83 -3.11
C THR A 128 6.00 -18.01 -4.63
N ALA A 129 6.28 -19.23 -5.10
CA ALA A 129 6.30 -19.53 -6.54
C ALA A 129 4.97 -19.16 -7.22
N ARG A 130 3.84 -19.33 -6.52
CA ARG A 130 2.51 -18.94 -7.01
C ARG A 130 2.41 -17.42 -7.19
N THR A 131 2.83 -16.63 -6.20
CA THR A 131 2.83 -15.16 -6.23
C THR A 131 3.67 -14.67 -7.41
N ARG A 132 4.91 -15.18 -7.55
CA ARG A 132 5.79 -14.86 -8.69
C ARG A 132 5.14 -15.14 -10.04
N ALA A 133 4.54 -16.31 -10.18
CA ALA A 133 3.90 -16.69 -11.44
C ALA A 133 2.67 -15.83 -11.78
N MET A 134 1.91 -15.39 -10.76
CA MET A 134 0.75 -14.51 -10.94
C MET A 134 1.17 -13.11 -11.34
N HIS A 135 2.03 -12.49 -10.54
CA HIS A 135 2.50 -11.13 -10.80
C HIS A 135 3.35 -11.03 -12.05
N GLY A 136 4.22 -11.99 -12.33
CA GLY A 136 4.99 -12.02 -13.57
C GLY A 136 4.13 -12.10 -14.84
N ARG A 137 2.96 -12.74 -14.79
CA ARG A 137 1.99 -12.70 -15.90
C ARG A 137 1.33 -11.34 -16.03
N LYS A 138 0.93 -10.72 -14.89
CA LYS A 138 0.38 -9.37 -14.88
C LYS A 138 1.37 -8.36 -15.46
N TYR A 139 2.63 -8.39 -15.03
CA TYR A 139 3.65 -7.45 -15.51
C TYR A 139 3.88 -7.57 -17.01
N ARG A 140 4.00 -8.79 -17.55
CA ARG A 140 4.09 -8.99 -19.01
C ARG A 140 2.85 -8.49 -19.74
N ASN A 141 1.64 -8.75 -19.18
CA ASN A 141 0.41 -8.21 -19.76
C ASN A 141 0.38 -6.69 -19.74
N ALA A 142 0.76 -6.07 -18.63
CA ALA A 142 0.81 -4.62 -18.49
C ALA A 142 1.78 -3.99 -19.52
N ALA A 143 2.99 -4.53 -19.64
CA ALA A 143 3.97 -4.04 -20.62
C ALA A 143 3.45 -4.13 -22.06
N ALA A 144 2.78 -5.25 -22.39
CA ALA A 144 2.32 -5.52 -23.76
C ALA A 144 1.01 -4.81 -24.14
N THR A 145 0.11 -4.53 -23.18
CA THR A 145 -1.28 -4.18 -23.50
C THR A 145 -1.85 -2.94 -22.79
N CYS A 146 -1.23 -2.45 -21.70
CA CYS A 146 -1.78 -1.29 -21.00
C CYS A 146 -1.34 0.00 -21.66
N ASP A 147 -2.27 0.90 -21.86
CA ASP A 147 -2.02 2.27 -22.33
C ASP A 147 -1.39 3.10 -21.21
N LEU A 148 -1.78 2.82 -19.96
CA LEU A 148 -1.33 3.53 -18.77
C LEU A 148 -0.89 2.56 -17.66
N VAL A 149 0.21 2.90 -16.99
CA VAL A 149 0.71 2.22 -15.81
C VAL A 149 0.94 3.22 -14.70
N PHE A 150 0.12 3.15 -13.66
CA PHE A 150 0.30 3.94 -12.45
C PHE A 150 1.22 3.23 -11.48
N VAL A 151 2.04 3.98 -10.76
CA VAL A 151 2.99 3.49 -9.76
C VAL A 151 2.92 4.34 -8.51
N ASN A 152 3.38 3.78 -7.38
CA ASN A 152 3.26 4.43 -6.07
C ASN A 152 4.37 5.45 -5.79
N SER A 153 5.48 5.41 -6.53
CA SER A 153 6.68 6.23 -6.30
C SER A 153 7.50 6.40 -7.58
N GLU A 154 8.35 7.42 -7.63
CA GLU A 154 9.35 7.57 -8.70
C GLU A 154 10.33 6.39 -8.72
N PHE A 155 10.66 5.85 -7.53
CA PHE A 155 11.49 4.66 -7.43
C PHE A 155 10.86 3.49 -8.18
N THR A 156 9.59 3.17 -7.90
CA THR A 156 8.85 2.12 -8.61
C THR A 156 8.66 2.47 -10.09
N GLY A 157 8.49 3.75 -10.43
CA GLY A 157 8.38 4.20 -11.82
C GLY A 157 9.63 3.90 -12.64
N ARG A 158 10.80 4.25 -12.13
CA ARG A 158 12.09 3.91 -12.77
C ARG A 158 12.26 2.40 -12.91
N ASP A 159 11.97 1.66 -11.83
CA ASP A 159 12.07 0.20 -11.83
C ASP A 159 11.17 -0.46 -12.88
N VAL A 160 9.93 0.01 -13.02
CA VAL A 160 8.98 -0.46 -14.04
C VAL A 160 9.47 -0.16 -15.47
N ILE A 161 10.01 1.03 -15.71
CA ILE A 161 10.56 1.42 -17.02
C ILE A 161 11.77 0.55 -17.36
N GLU A 162 12.72 0.42 -16.45
CA GLU A 162 13.98 -0.31 -16.67
C GLU A 162 13.77 -1.83 -16.75
N THR A 163 12.98 -2.40 -15.85
CA THR A 163 12.81 -3.86 -15.73
C THR A 163 11.80 -4.43 -16.71
N LEU A 164 10.71 -3.70 -16.98
CA LEU A 164 9.61 -4.19 -17.83
C LEU A 164 9.65 -3.59 -19.26
N GLY A 165 10.51 -2.62 -19.53
CA GLY A 165 10.61 -1.94 -20.81
C GLY A 165 9.36 -1.13 -21.16
N ILE A 166 8.60 -0.66 -20.17
CA ILE A 166 7.42 0.18 -20.39
C ILE A 166 7.87 1.59 -20.75
N ALA A 167 7.31 2.16 -21.82
CA ALA A 167 7.67 3.49 -22.27
C ALA A 167 7.35 4.54 -21.18
N PRO A 168 8.27 5.50 -20.92
CA PRO A 168 8.12 6.48 -19.83
C PRO A 168 6.81 7.29 -19.89
N ASP A 169 6.33 7.61 -21.09
CA ASP A 169 5.10 8.37 -21.32
C ASP A 169 3.81 7.61 -20.97
N ARG A 170 3.92 6.30 -20.66
CA ARG A 170 2.84 5.46 -20.16
C ARG A 170 2.86 5.33 -18.65
N VAL A 171 3.91 5.80 -17.94
CA VAL A 171 4.11 5.61 -16.50
C VAL A 171 3.77 6.91 -15.76
N HIS A 172 2.82 6.83 -14.84
CA HIS A 172 2.35 7.97 -14.04
C HIS A 172 2.50 7.66 -12.55
N VAL A 173 3.14 8.57 -11.80
CA VAL A 173 3.39 8.40 -10.36
C VAL A 173 2.22 8.95 -9.55
N ALA A 174 1.50 8.07 -8.88
CA ALA A 174 0.35 8.37 -8.03
C ALA A 174 0.66 7.95 -6.58
N ARG A 175 1.32 8.84 -5.83
CA ARG A 175 1.81 8.59 -4.47
C ARG A 175 0.65 8.42 -3.50
N PRO A 176 0.58 7.31 -2.73
CA PRO A 176 -0.47 7.11 -1.75
C PRO A 176 -0.39 8.13 -0.62
N ALA A 177 -1.48 8.27 0.12
CA ALA A 177 -1.62 9.19 1.22
C ALA A 177 -2.07 8.48 2.50
N PRO A 178 -1.89 9.08 3.68
CA PRO A 178 -2.51 8.59 4.89
C PRO A 178 -4.03 8.76 4.83
N LYS A 179 -4.77 7.88 5.52
CA LYS A 179 -6.22 8.06 5.69
C LYS A 179 -6.51 9.21 6.66
N LYS A 180 -7.68 9.82 6.54
CA LYS A 180 -8.11 10.97 7.37
C LYS A 180 -8.11 10.71 8.88
N VAL A 181 -8.17 9.44 9.32
CA VAL A 181 -8.10 9.06 10.73
C VAL A 181 -6.71 9.26 11.36
N PHE A 182 -5.67 9.23 10.53
CA PHE A 182 -4.29 9.46 10.97
C PHE A 182 -4.04 10.97 11.09
N THR A 183 -4.22 11.48 12.29
CA THR A 183 -4.01 12.88 12.67
C THR A 183 -3.30 12.93 14.01
N PRO A 184 -2.61 14.04 14.35
CA PRO A 184 -1.98 14.20 15.66
C PRO A 184 -3.02 14.38 16.79
N ASP A 185 -4.25 14.72 16.42
CA ASP A 185 -5.33 14.98 17.38
C ASP A 185 -6.07 13.69 17.77
N GLY A 186 -6.44 13.59 19.03
CA GLY A 186 -7.21 12.49 19.57
C GLY A 186 -6.50 11.70 20.68
N ARG A 187 -7.14 10.63 21.14
CA ARG A 187 -6.60 9.82 22.23
C ARG A 187 -5.37 9.02 21.78
N ALA A 188 -4.34 9.00 22.61
CA ALA A 188 -3.21 8.10 22.50
C ALA A 188 -3.51 6.77 23.22
N ALA A 189 -2.95 5.66 22.73
CA ALA A 189 -2.97 4.39 23.44
C ALA A 189 -1.85 4.35 24.48
N ALA A 190 -2.08 3.62 25.58
CA ALA A 190 -1.06 3.31 26.59
C ALA A 190 -0.91 1.78 26.68
N LEU A 191 0.33 1.29 26.65
CA LEU A 191 0.66 -0.14 26.71
C LEU A 191 1.33 -0.55 28.05
N GLY A 192 1.25 0.31 29.07
CA GLY A 192 1.86 0.08 30.38
C GLY A 192 3.29 0.59 30.51
N GLY A 193 3.82 1.26 29.49
CA GLY A 193 5.14 1.87 29.43
C GLY A 193 5.38 2.57 28.10
N PRO A 194 6.51 3.27 27.92
CA PRO A 194 6.91 3.82 26.63
C PRO A 194 7.13 2.70 25.61
N TYR A 195 6.78 2.93 24.36
CA TYR A 195 6.91 1.90 23.33
C TYR A 195 7.33 2.42 21.97
N VAL A 196 8.11 1.59 21.29
CA VAL A 196 8.37 1.67 19.86
C VAL A 196 7.26 0.93 19.12
N LEU A 197 6.79 1.46 18.01
CA LEU A 197 5.73 0.85 17.20
C LEU A 197 6.26 0.45 15.82
N THR A 198 5.94 -0.75 15.36
CA THR A 198 6.10 -1.14 13.95
C THR A 198 4.80 -1.68 13.39
N VAL A 199 4.55 -1.37 12.11
CA VAL A 199 3.36 -1.83 11.38
C VAL A 199 3.80 -2.63 10.18
N ALA A 200 3.64 -3.95 10.24
CA ALA A 200 4.12 -4.84 9.20
C ALA A 200 3.36 -6.18 9.21
N THR A 201 3.05 -6.72 8.03
CA THR A 201 2.82 -8.16 7.90
C THR A 201 4.12 -8.88 8.25
N LEU A 202 4.02 -10.02 8.94
CA LEU A 202 5.18 -10.82 9.33
C LEU A 202 5.76 -11.54 8.10
N GLU A 203 6.55 -10.84 7.31
CA GLU A 203 7.21 -11.34 6.10
C GLU A 203 8.70 -10.91 6.06
N PRO A 204 9.60 -11.67 5.42
CA PRO A 204 11.05 -11.42 5.45
C PRO A 204 11.45 -10.01 5.00
N ARG A 205 10.76 -9.46 4.01
CA ARG A 205 10.98 -8.12 3.48
C ARG A 205 10.84 -7.02 4.53
N LYS A 206 9.93 -7.20 5.51
CA LYS A 206 9.67 -6.23 6.58
C LYS A 206 10.74 -6.20 7.66
N ASN A 207 11.63 -7.17 7.65
CA ASN A 207 12.86 -7.19 8.46
C ASN A 207 12.64 -7.04 9.98
N LEU A 208 11.59 -7.68 10.48
CA LEU A 208 11.28 -7.64 11.91
C LEU A 208 12.38 -8.30 12.77
N GLN A 209 13.17 -9.22 12.20
CA GLN A 209 14.27 -9.85 12.91
C GLN A 209 15.29 -8.81 13.38
N SER A 210 15.79 -7.95 12.47
CA SER A 210 16.76 -6.90 12.83
C SER A 210 16.17 -5.90 13.82
N LEU A 211 14.84 -5.59 13.74
CA LEU A 211 14.19 -4.71 14.71
C LEU A 211 14.12 -5.34 16.11
N VAL A 212 13.82 -6.63 16.21
CA VAL A 212 13.80 -7.35 17.49
C VAL A 212 15.19 -7.38 18.12
N GLU A 213 16.23 -7.60 17.33
CA GLU A 213 17.61 -7.55 17.78
C GLU A 213 18.00 -6.15 18.25
N ALA A 214 17.67 -5.12 17.47
CA ALA A 214 17.88 -3.70 17.84
C ALA A 214 17.14 -3.35 19.15
N HIS A 215 15.90 -3.80 19.32
CA HIS A 215 15.13 -3.57 20.53
C HIS A 215 15.78 -4.23 21.78
N ARG A 216 16.36 -5.42 21.63
CA ARG A 216 17.12 -6.06 22.72
C ARG A 216 18.33 -5.23 23.16
N LEU A 217 19.00 -4.56 22.21
CA LEU A 217 20.16 -3.68 22.49
C LEU A 217 19.77 -2.42 23.27
N LEU A 218 18.56 -1.88 23.05
CA LEU A 218 18.08 -0.66 23.73
C LEU A 218 17.90 -0.84 25.25
N GLY A 219 17.67 -2.07 25.73
CA GLY A 219 17.51 -2.33 27.14
C GLY A 219 16.31 -1.61 27.81
N GLY A 220 16.34 -1.51 29.15
CA GLY A 220 15.33 -0.80 29.94
C GLY A 220 13.92 -1.36 29.81
N ASP A 221 12.91 -0.52 30.08
CA ASP A 221 11.49 -0.88 30.08
C ASP A 221 10.78 -0.48 28.77
N LEU A 222 11.54 -0.12 27.74
CA LEU A 222 10.97 0.23 26.42
C LEU A 222 10.31 -0.98 25.79
N LEU A 223 9.02 -0.86 25.46
CA LEU A 223 8.27 -1.93 24.81
C LEU A 223 8.44 -1.87 23.29
N LEU A 224 8.28 -3.00 22.62
CA LEU A 224 8.14 -3.09 21.17
C LEU A 224 6.72 -3.57 20.84
N ALA A 225 5.91 -2.71 20.26
CA ALA A 225 4.58 -3.04 19.76
C ALA A 225 4.63 -3.39 18.27
N ILE A 226 4.13 -4.55 17.90
CA ILE A 226 4.09 -5.05 16.53
C ILE A 226 2.63 -5.19 16.11
N VAL A 227 2.22 -4.41 15.12
CA VAL A 227 0.89 -4.43 14.51
C VAL A 227 0.98 -5.03 13.12
N GLY A 228 0.11 -5.96 12.80
CA GLY A 228 -0.01 -6.54 11.46
C GLY A 228 -0.47 -7.98 11.48
N ALA A 229 -0.82 -8.46 10.29
CA ALA A 229 -1.31 -9.83 10.11
C ALA A 229 -0.15 -10.85 10.16
N GLU A 230 -0.53 -12.10 10.39
CA GLU A 230 0.33 -13.25 10.10
C GLU A 230 0.82 -13.17 8.65
N GLY A 231 2.08 -13.50 8.43
CA GLY A 231 2.71 -13.51 7.12
C GLY A 231 3.25 -14.89 6.78
N TRP A 232 4.40 -14.91 6.13
CA TRP A 232 5.09 -16.13 5.68
C TRP A 232 6.61 -15.98 5.85
N GLY A 233 7.30 -17.09 5.66
CA GLY A 233 8.75 -17.17 5.84
C GLY A 233 9.17 -17.36 7.29
N GLU A 234 10.45 -17.21 7.55
CA GLU A 234 11.02 -17.31 8.88
C GLU A 234 10.54 -16.14 9.75
N GLN A 235 10.08 -16.48 10.95
CA GLN A 235 9.54 -15.51 11.89
C GLN A 235 10.57 -15.18 12.97
N PRO A 236 10.70 -13.91 13.39
CA PRO A 236 11.57 -13.56 14.50
C PRO A 236 11.12 -14.24 15.79
N LEU A 237 12.07 -14.55 16.64
CA LEU A 237 11.78 -15.08 17.99
C LEU A 237 11.25 -13.92 18.87
N LEU A 238 9.98 -13.99 19.24
CA LEU A 238 9.27 -12.97 20.03
C LEU A 238 9.09 -13.41 21.49
N ASP A 239 10.16 -13.91 22.10
CA ASP A 239 10.19 -14.46 23.48
C ASP A 239 10.49 -13.42 24.57
N ASP A 240 10.82 -12.18 24.18
CA ASP A 240 11.06 -11.08 25.12
C ASP A 240 9.72 -10.57 25.69
N PRO A 241 9.54 -10.52 27.04
CA PRO A 241 8.30 -10.03 27.65
C PRO A 241 7.98 -8.56 27.36
N ARG A 242 8.94 -7.78 26.87
CA ARG A 242 8.73 -6.40 26.41
C ARG A 242 8.12 -6.30 25.01
N ILE A 243 8.04 -7.41 24.26
CA ILE A 243 7.42 -7.43 22.93
C ILE A 243 5.92 -7.69 23.06
N ARG A 244 5.14 -6.84 22.41
CA ARG A 244 3.66 -6.92 22.34
C ARG A 244 3.22 -7.11 20.90
N ARG A 245 2.78 -8.32 20.57
CA ARG A 245 2.19 -8.61 19.27
C ARG A 245 0.69 -8.35 19.34
N LEU A 246 0.21 -7.34 18.59
CA LEU A 246 -1.18 -6.87 18.65
C LEU A 246 -2.07 -7.44 17.51
N GLY A 247 -1.46 -8.08 16.51
CA GLY A 247 -2.21 -8.62 15.37
C GLY A 247 -2.77 -7.52 14.45
N TYR A 248 -3.79 -7.88 13.68
CA TYR A 248 -4.51 -6.92 12.84
C TYR A 248 -5.53 -6.16 13.68
N ILE A 249 -5.51 -4.84 13.59
CA ILE A 249 -6.39 -3.92 14.33
C ILE A 249 -7.06 -2.93 13.38
N SER A 250 -8.04 -2.17 13.86
CA SER A 250 -8.68 -1.10 13.09
C SER A 250 -7.76 0.10 12.87
N ASP A 251 -8.07 0.93 11.86
CA ASP A 251 -7.31 2.15 11.60
C ASP A 251 -7.40 3.14 12.77
N GLU A 252 -8.55 3.20 13.47
CA GLU A 252 -8.74 4.03 14.66
C GLU A 252 -7.85 3.58 15.84
N GLU A 253 -7.74 2.28 16.04
CA GLU A 253 -6.85 1.72 17.06
C GLU A 253 -5.38 1.94 16.69
N LEU A 254 -5.03 1.78 15.41
CA LEU A 254 -3.69 2.03 14.90
C LEU A 254 -3.31 3.52 15.05
N ALA A 255 -4.21 4.46 14.74
CA ALA A 255 -3.99 5.87 14.95
C ALA A 255 -3.74 6.22 16.43
N ARG A 256 -4.47 5.56 17.35
CA ARG A 256 -4.21 5.72 18.80
C ARG A 256 -2.85 5.18 19.22
N LEU A 257 -2.43 4.06 18.64
CA LEU A 257 -1.10 3.48 18.89
C LEU A 257 0.00 4.38 18.33
N TYR A 258 -0.16 4.90 17.11
CA TYR A 258 0.80 5.88 16.60
C TYR A 258 0.94 7.05 17.56
N ARG A 259 -0.15 7.72 17.95
CA ARG A 259 -0.10 8.87 18.87
C ARG A 259 0.55 8.58 20.23
N GLY A 260 0.49 7.33 20.70
CA GLY A 260 1.10 6.91 21.97
C GLY A 260 2.54 6.44 21.86
N ALA A 261 3.03 6.15 20.66
CA ALA A 261 4.39 5.67 20.43
C ALA A 261 5.44 6.77 20.68
N VAL A 262 6.59 6.38 21.22
CA VAL A 262 7.74 7.29 21.30
C VAL A 262 8.44 7.43 19.96
N VAL A 263 8.50 6.33 19.17
CA VAL A 263 9.05 6.26 17.82
C VAL A 263 8.30 5.20 17.04
N ALA A 264 8.02 5.44 15.76
CA ALA A 264 7.63 4.40 14.82
C ALA A 264 8.86 3.93 14.02
N VAL A 265 9.01 2.62 13.81
CA VAL A 265 10.15 2.05 13.11
C VAL A 265 9.69 1.23 11.92
N TYR A 266 10.27 1.50 10.76
CA TYR A 266 9.94 0.81 9.52
C TYR A 266 11.22 0.32 8.81
N PRO A 267 11.79 -0.83 9.25
CA PRO A 267 13.11 -1.29 8.83
C PRO A 267 13.07 -2.14 7.55
N SER A 268 12.05 -1.94 6.72
CA SER A 268 11.82 -2.74 5.51
C SER A 268 13.01 -2.63 4.54
N ARG A 269 13.40 -3.78 4.00
CA ARG A 269 14.49 -3.87 3.00
C ARG A 269 14.08 -3.37 1.61
N PHE A 270 12.80 -3.36 1.32
CA PHE A 270 12.26 -2.89 0.04
C PHE A 270 10.77 -2.56 0.14
N GLU A 271 10.33 -1.48 -0.50
CA GLU A 271 8.93 -1.06 -0.55
C GLU A 271 8.55 -0.50 -1.93
N GLY A 272 7.25 -0.45 -2.23
CA GLY A 272 6.76 0.36 -3.34
C GLY A 272 6.67 1.85 -2.99
N PHE A 273 6.40 2.17 -1.70
CA PHE A 273 6.32 3.54 -1.19
C PHE A 273 6.58 3.62 0.33
N GLY A 274 5.79 2.91 1.15
CA GLY A 274 5.87 2.99 2.60
C GLY A 274 4.71 3.76 3.25
N ILE A 275 3.46 3.41 2.95
CA ILE A 275 2.27 4.05 3.55
C ILE A 275 2.35 4.19 5.08
N PRO A 276 2.79 3.18 5.87
CA PRO A 276 2.89 3.32 7.33
C PRO A 276 3.83 4.44 7.79
N VAL A 277 4.81 4.82 6.99
CA VAL A 277 5.74 5.94 7.30
C VAL A 277 4.96 7.25 7.32
N VAL A 278 4.19 7.54 6.28
CA VAL A 278 3.40 8.78 6.20
C VAL A 278 2.21 8.78 7.16
N GLU A 279 1.65 7.61 7.51
CA GLU A 279 0.61 7.47 8.54
C GLU A 279 1.15 7.84 9.94
N ALA A 280 2.33 7.33 10.30
CA ALA A 280 3.01 7.68 11.55
C ALA A 280 3.33 9.18 11.62
N MET A 281 3.87 9.75 10.55
CA MET A 281 4.14 11.19 10.44
C MET A 281 2.87 12.02 10.58
N ALA A 282 1.77 11.62 9.94
CA ALA A 282 0.48 12.30 10.05
C ALA A 282 -0.09 12.26 11.47
N CYS A 283 0.27 11.25 12.27
CA CYS A 283 -0.04 11.18 13.70
C CYS A 283 0.96 11.95 14.58
N GLY A 284 1.97 12.60 14.02
CA GLY A 284 2.97 13.38 14.75
C GLY A 284 3.99 12.53 15.51
N VAL A 285 4.29 11.33 15.03
CA VAL A 285 5.26 10.41 15.64
C VAL A 285 6.60 10.52 14.89
N PRO A 286 7.74 10.62 15.58
CA PRO A 286 9.05 10.46 14.99
C PRO A 286 9.19 9.09 14.31
N VAL A 287 9.80 9.05 13.14
CA VAL A 287 9.93 7.82 12.37
C VAL A 287 11.40 7.48 12.11
N VAL A 288 11.74 6.21 12.31
CA VAL A 288 12.98 5.60 11.86
C VAL A 288 12.64 4.70 10.67
N VAL A 289 13.36 4.87 9.56
CA VAL A 289 13.17 4.05 8.35
C VAL A 289 14.49 3.41 7.91
N SER A 290 14.42 2.38 7.10
CA SER A 290 15.63 1.85 6.46
C SER A 290 16.23 2.88 5.49
N SER A 291 17.54 2.75 5.25
CA SER A 291 18.26 3.60 4.27
C SER A 291 18.01 3.20 2.81
N HIS A 292 17.13 2.22 2.55
CA HIS A 292 16.85 1.77 1.19
C HIS A 292 16.12 2.87 0.37
N PRO A 293 16.53 3.14 -0.89
CA PRO A 293 15.99 4.23 -1.71
C PRO A 293 14.48 4.15 -1.98
N SER A 294 13.88 2.97 -1.89
CA SER A 294 12.42 2.80 -2.06
C SER A 294 11.57 3.51 -0.99
N LEU A 295 12.19 3.98 0.09
CA LEU A 295 11.55 4.75 1.15
C LEU A 295 11.85 6.25 1.10
N ASP A 296 12.65 6.72 0.13
CA ASP A 296 13.09 8.13 0.07
C ASP A 296 11.90 9.09 -0.03
N GLU A 297 10.92 8.78 -0.88
CA GLU A 297 9.78 9.67 -1.09
C GLU A 297 8.82 9.71 0.11
N ALA A 298 8.58 8.56 0.75
CA ALA A 298 7.73 8.51 1.94
C ALA A 298 8.38 9.16 3.15
N SER A 299 9.71 9.11 3.26
CA SER A 299 10.46 9.61 4.41
C SER A 299 10.92 11.06 4.28
N GLY A 300 11.25 11.51 3.07
CA GLY A 300 11.91 12.80 2.88
C GLY A 300 13.08 12.98 3.84
N ASP A 301 13.27 14.21 4.30
CA ASP A 301 14.23 14.58 5.35
C ASP A 301 13.62 14.56 6.77
N ALA A 302 12.41 14.00 6.90
CA ALA A 302 11.64 14.04 8.13
C ALA A 302 11.81 12.80 9.03
N THR A 303 12.81 11.95 8.74
CA THR A 303 13.07 10.70 9.47
C THR A 303 14.52 10.57 9.90
N VAL A 304 14.79 9.61 10.78
CA VAL A 304 16.14 9.07 10.97
C VAL A 304 16.25 7.79 10.12
N ARG A 305 17.36 7.67 9.38
CA ARG A 305 17.61 6.52 8.52
C ARG A 305 18.66 5.60 9.13
N ALA A 306 18.49 4.29 8.95
CA ALA A 306 19.41 3.28 9.41
C ALA A 306 19.60 2.18 8.36
N ASP A 307 20.76 1.54 8.35
CA ASP A 307 20.99 0.32 7.59
C ASP A 307 20.05 -0.77 8.12
N PRO A 308 19.17 -1.33 7.28
CA PRO A 308 18.22 -2.35 7.72
C PRO A 308 18.88 -3.65 8.19
N ASP A 309 20.10 -3.93 7.76
CA ASP A 309 20.84 -5.15 8.09
C ASP A 309 21.80 -4.98 9.29
N ASP A 310 21.83 -3.78 9.91
CA ASP A 310 22.60 -3.50 11.13
C ASP A 310 21.65 -3.18 12.32
N PRO A 311 21.36 -4.14 13.21
CA PRO A 311 20.57 -3.90 14.42
C PRO A 311 21.14 -2.80 15.32
N THR A 312 22.46 -2.59 15.35
CA THR A 312 23.10 -1.55 16.16
C THR A 312 22.78 -0.17 15.59
N ALA A 313 22.85 -0.03 14.26
CA ALA A 313 22.47 1.20 13.58
C ALA A 313 20.97 1.52 13.78
N ILE A 314 20.10 0.50 13.75
CA ILE A 314 18.65 0.67 14.02
C ILE A 314 18.43 1.13 15.48
N ALA A 315 19.11 0.53 16.46
CA ALA A 315 19.03 0.93 17.87
C ALA A 315 19.48 2.39 18.07
N ALA A 316 20.63 2.75 17.54
CA ALA A 316 21.14 4.12 17.60
C ALA A 316 20.19 5.13 16.91
N ALA A 317 19.58 4.76 15.79
CA ALA A 317 18.57 5.58 15.11
C ALA A 317 17.31 5.79 15.95
N ILE A 318 16.86 4.77 16.70
CA ILE A 318 15.73 4.88 17.62
C ILE A 318 16.07 5.87 18.75
N GLU A 319 17.23 5.72 19.40
CA GLU A 319 17.68 6.65 20.44
C GLU A 319 17.77 8.09 19.92
N ARG A 320 18.37 8.27 18.75
CA ARG A 320 18.44 9.58 18.09
C ARG A 320 17.06 10.16 17.80
N ALA A 321 16.12 9.36 17.30
CA ALA A 321 14.75 9.80 17.03
C ALA A 321 14.01 10.20 18.32
N MET A 322 14.29 9.55 19.45
CA MET A 322 13.75 9.95 20.76
C MET A 322 14.30 11.29 21.22
N VAL A 323 15.59 11.56 21.03
CA VAL A 323 16.24 12.83 21.36
C VAL A 323 15.73 13.97 20.46
N GLU A 324 15.65 13.73 19.16
CA GLU A 324 15.21 14.73 18.16
C GLU A 324 13.67 14.77 17.98
N ARG A 325 12.92 14.24 18.94
CA ARG A 325 11.48 14.00 18.83
C ARG A 325 10.70 15.19 18.28
N GLU A 326 10.88 16.40 18.83
CA GLU A 326 10.08 17.55 18.44
C GLU A 326 10.41 18.04 17.03
N ARG A 327 11.69 18.03 16.65
CA ARG A 327 12.12 18.37 15.29
C ARG A 327 11.51 17.41 14.27
N LEU A 328 11.58 16.09 14.54
CA LEU A 328 11.06 15.06 13.64
C LEU A 328 9.53 15.09 13.58
N ARG A 329 8.86 15.41 14.70
CA ARG A 329 7.41 15.57 14.74
C ARG A 329 6.94 16.68 13.82
N ILE A 330 7.58 17.86 13.89
CA ILE A 330 7.23 19.02 13.06
C ILE A 330 7.48 18.70 11.59
N ALA A 331 8.68 18.22 11.26
CA ALA A 331 9.05 17.89 9.90
C ALA A 331 8.14 16.79 9.29
N GLY A 332 7.81 15.76 10.08
CA GLY A 332 6.93 14.67 9.65
C GLY A 332 5.50 15.13 9.36
N LEU A 333 4.94 15.97 10.23
CA LEU A 333 3.62 16.56 10.02
C LEU A 333 3.57 17.43 8.76
N GLU A 334 4.61 18.21 8.50
CA GLU A 334 4.72 19.03 7.29
C GLU A 334 4.83 18.12 6.04
N HIS A 335 5.74 17.15 6.06
CA HIS A 335 5.96 16.24 4.95
C HIS A 335 4.71 15.43 4.60
N SER A 336 4.02 14.87 5.60
CA SER A 336 2.83 14.03 5.38
C SER A 336 1.67 14.79 4.73
N ARG A 337 1.56 16.12 4.89
CA ARG A 337 0.53 16.95 4.26
C ARG A 337 0.66 17.05 2.74
N SER A 338 1.85 16.77 2.18
CA SER A 338 2.06 16.75 0.73
C SER A 338 1.37 15.57 0.03
N PHE A 339 0.96 14.56 0.78
CA PHE A 339 0.29 13.38 0.25
C PHE A 339 -1.22 13.46 0.50
N THR A 340 -2.01 13.49 -0.58
CA THR A 340 -3.47 13.50 -0.49
C THR A 340 -4.06 12.52 -1.49
N TRP A 341 -5.14 11.84 -1.09
CA TRP A 341 -5.86 10.94 -2.01
C TRP A 341 -6.48 11.71 -3.17
N ARG A 342 -6.88 12.96 -2.96
CA ARG A 342 -7.37 13.84 -4.03
C ARG A 342 -6.31 14.01 -5.13
N ALA A 343 -5.06 14.27 -4.77
CA ALA A 343 -3.97 14.37 -5.74
C ALA A 343 -3.77 13.07 -6.52
N VAL A 344 -3.93 11.91 -5.87
CA VAL A 344 -3.96 10.61 -6.57
C VAL A 344 -5.08 10.57 -7.60
N GLY A 345 -6.30 10.97 -7.21
CA GLY A 345 -7.45 11.03 -8.12
C GLY A 345 -7.23 11.95 -9.31
N GLU A 346 -6.67 13.12 -9.09
CA GLU A 346 -6.33 14.10 -10.15
C GLU A 346 -5.29 13.55 -11.15
N ILE A 347 -4.29 12.80 -10.64
CA ILE A 347 -3.29 12.13 -11.50
C ILE A 347 -3.94 11.01 -12.31
N LEU A 348 -4.82 10.22 -11.71
CA LEU A 348 -5.55 9.17 -12.41
C LEU A 348 -6.41 9.76 -13.54
N LEU A 349 -7.22 10.80 -13.27
CA LEU A 349 -8.07 11.46 -14.24
C LEU A 349 -7.26 12.05 -15.40
N ARG A 350 -6.19 12.77 -15.08
CA ARG A 350 -5.31 13.35 -16.09
C ARG A 350 -4.74 12.28 -17.03
N GLY A 351 -4.23 11.18 -16.47
CA GLY A 351 -3.73 10.07 -17.28
C GLY A 351 -4.81 9.46 -18.17
N TYR A 352 -6.03 9.28 -17.66
CA TYR A 352 -7.15 8.76 -18.45
C TYR A 352 -7.51 9.70 -19.60
N ASP A 353 -7.62 11.02 -19.33
CA ASP A 353 -7.94 12.02 -20.35
C ASP A 353 -6.86 12.07 -21.46
N GLU A 354 -5.59 12.07 -21.06
CA GLU A 354 -4.46 12.06 -22.00
C GLU A 354 -4.47 10.82 -22.91
N ALA A 355 -4.82 9.64 -22.36
CA ALA A 355 -4.86 8.40 -23.14
C ALA A 355 -6.10 8.30 -24.06
N LEU A 356 -7.22 8.92 -23.71
CA LEU A 356 -8.42 8.96 -24.55
C LEU A 356 -8.27 9.87 -25.79
N VAL A 357 -7.34 10.83 -25.74
CA VAL A 357 -7.08 11.75 -26.84
C VAL A 357 -6.01 11.22 -27.82
N ARG A 358 -5.19 10.24 -27.37
CA ARG A 358 -4.20 9.53 -28.23
C ARG A 358 -4.87 8.55 -29.18
#